data_de11921a6b485dcaa6a0eb9574ecf713
#
_entry.id   de11921a6b485dcaa6a0eb9574ecf713
#
_cell.length_a   1.000
_cell.length_b   1.000
_cell.length_c   1.000
_cell.angle_alpha   90.00
_cell.angle_beta   90.00
_cell.angle_gamma   90.00
#
_symmetry.space_group_name_H-M   'P 1'
#
loop_
_entity.id
_entity.type
_entity.pdbx_description
1 polymer ?
#
loop_
_entity_poly.entity_id
_entity_poly.type
_entity_poly.pdbx_seq_one_letter_code
_entity_poly.pdbx_strand_id
1 'polypeptide(L)'
;YGEKYQRNENGQITQIIYLGVDGNPAPTQAGYTMLRRSYYRDGMAKTDMYFDGKGNPIALSKGQYGIRRSGKINLLLDKNGHIMLCVDNILNSFPFMVIVFGIIACALALILPRKSSIILTTIYIIFIFYETLMFREVGDSRTNFVLFSYADKFFKDQSIRVGVINNIWLFIPFGTGLYRNIQKKWVLLIPFLLSAAIETTQYIMGLGIAEFDDIFGNTVGG
;
A
#
# COMPACT_ATOMS: atom_id res chain seq x y z
N TYR A 1 17.25 20.41 24.43
CA TYR A 1 15.96 20.33 23.74
C TYR A 1 14.99 19.56 24.63
N GLY A 2 13.76 20.07 24.77
CA GLY A 2 12.67 19.45 25.54
C GLY A 2 11.42 19.28 24.67
N GLU A 3 10.44 18.57 25.22
CA GLU A 3 9.14 18.38 24.58
C GLU A 3 8.04 18.52 25.64
N LYS A 4 6.96 19.20 25.25
CA LYS A 4 5.74 19.32 26.06
C LYS A 4 4.61 18.60 25.33
N TYR A 5 3.90 17.72 26.06
CA TYR A 5 2.84 16.89 25.49
C TYR A 5 1.46 17.30 25.97
N GLN A 6 0.47 17.23 25.08
CA GLN A 6 -0.94 17.12 25.44
C GLN A 6 -1.43 15.73 25.09
N ARG A 7 -2.33 15.19 25.93
CA ARG A 7 -2.89 13.85 25.78
C ARG A 7 -4.43 13.92 25.77
N ASN A 8 -5.05 12.97 25.09
CA ASN A 8 -6.50 12.77 25.15
C ASN A 8 -6.86 11.90 26.40
N GLU A 9 -8.16 11.67 26.56
CA GLU A 9 -8.71 10.84 27.65
C GLU A 9 -8.16 9.41 27.68
N ASN A 10 -7.74 8.89 26.52
CA ASN A 10 -7.12 7.56 26.39
C ASN A 10 -5.60 7.58 26.65
N GLY A 11 -5.02 8.69 27.11
CA GLY A 11 -3.59 8.84 27.36
C GLY A 11 -2.71 9.03 26.13
N GLN A 12 -3.28 9.07 24.91
CA GLN A 12 -2.55 9.22 23.66
C GLN A 12 -2.11 10.67 23.44
N ILE A 13 -0.88 10.87 22.94
CA ILE A 13 -0.31 12.21 22.69
C ILE A 13 -0.97 12.83 21.47
N THR A 14 -1.79 13.86 21.67
CA THR A 14 -2.49 14.59 20.60
C THR A 14 -1.73 15.83 20.12
N GLN A 15 -0.81 16.37 20.96
CA GLN A 15 0.03 17.49 20.58
C GLN A 15 1.40 17.36 21.20
N ILE A 16 2.43 17.73 20.44
CA ILE A 16 3.83 17.85 20.89
C ILE A 16 4.28 19.27 20.57
N ILE A 17 4.80 19.97 21.57
CA ILE A 17 5.45 21.27 21.41
C ILE A 17 6.94 21.07 21.70
N TYR A 18 7.79 21.42 20.73
CA TYR A 18 9.24 21.31 20.85
C TYR A 18 9.80 22.55 21.51
N LEU A 19 10.70 22.37 22.46
CA LEU A 19 11.29 23.43 23.27
C LEU A 19 12.78 23.57 22.99
N GLY A 20 13.25 24.82 22.96
CA GLY A 20 14.66 25.14 22.92
C GLY A 20 15.36 24.89 24.25
N VAL A 21 16.64 25.20 24.33
CA VAL A 21 17.47 25.07 25.55
C VAL A 21 17.02 26.04 26.65
N ASP A 22 16.34 27.11 26.28
CA ASP A 22 15.76 28.12 27.17
C ASP A 22 14.35 27.74 27.69
N GLY A 23 13.84 26.56 27.29
CA GLY A 23 12.52 26.08 27.66
C GLY A 23 11.35 26.73 26.88
N ASN A 24 11.64 27.65 25.94
CA ASN A 24 10.64 28.26 25.09
C ASN A 24 10.36 27.44 23.83
N PRO A 25 9.16 27.55 23.21
CA PRO A 25 8.87 26.89 21.95
C PRO A 25 9.89 27.24 20.86
N ALA A 26 10.54 26.26 20.27
CA ALA A 26 11.58 26.43 19.27
C ALA A 26 11.38 25.46 18.11
N PRO A 27 11.72 25.85 16.86
CA PRO A 27 11.57 25.01 15.69
C PRO A 27 12.53 23.82 15.73
N THR A 28 12.05 22.66 15.28
CA THR A 28 12.86 21.48 14.98
C THR A 28 13.77 21.73 13.77
N GLN A 29 14.70 20.82 13.48
CA GLN A 29 15.49 20.87 12.24
C GLN A 29 14.63 20.87 10.97
N ALA A 30 13.42 20.30 11.02
CA ALA A 30 12.47 20.31 9.91
C ALA A 30 11.67 21.61 9.78
N GLY A 31 11.83 22.55 10.73
CA GLY A 31 11.27 23.91 10.69
C GLY A 31 9.94 24.08 11.42
N TYR A 32 9.30 23.04 11.93
CA TYR A 32 8.07 23.16 12.71
C TYR A 32 8.34 23.18 14.23
N THR A 33 7.50 23.90 14.96
CA THR A 33 7.59 24.04 16.43
C THR A 33 6.60 23.12 17.15
N MET A 34 5.49 22.79 16.49
CA MET A 34 4.43 22.00 17.08
C MET A 34 3.93 20.95 16.08
N LEU A 35 3.58 19.77 16.61
CA LEU A 35 2.94 18.69 15.89
C LEU A 35 1.60 18.36 16.54
N ARG A 36 0.52 18.26 15.74
CA ARG A 36 -0.76 17.73 16.20
C ARG A 36 -1.00 16.37 15.56
N ARG A 37 -1.38 15.39 16.39
CA ARG A 37 -1.59 13.99 16.01
C ARG A 37 -3.03 13.58 16.20
N SER A 38 -3.57 12.87 15.22
CA SER A 38 -4.83 12.13 15.35
C SER A 38 -4.56 10.62 15.30
N TYR A 39 -5.56 9.83 15.69
CA TYR A 39 -5.45 8.38 15.81
C TYR A 39 -6.59 7.68 15.08
N TYR A 40 -6.35 6.46 14.63
CA TYR A 40 -7.39 5.52 14.24
C TYR A 40 -8.08 4.94 15.48
N ARG A 41 -9.21 4.22 15.27
CA ARG A 41 -9.95 3.58 16.38
C ARG A 41 -9.15 2.49 17.10
N ASP A 42 -8.21 1.87 16.42
CA ASP A 42 -7.28 0.86 16.96
C ASP A 42 -6.14 1.46 17.78
N GLY A 43 -6.06 2.78 17.90
CA GLY A 43 -5.02 3.48 18.63
C GLY A 43 -3.76 3.81 17.85
N MET A 44 -3.64 3.38 16.58
CA MET A 44 -2.51 3.74 15.75
C MET A 44 -2.57 5.20 15.29
N ALA A 45 -1.40 5.86 15.19
CA ALA A 45 -1.31 7.24 14.72
C ALA A 45 -1.81 7.35 13.27
N LYS A 46 -2.81 8.23 13.04
CA LYS A 46 -3.45 8.44 11.74
C LYS A 46 -2.83 9.59 10.97
N THR A 47 -2.78 10.77 11.57
CA THR A 47 -2.23 11.97 10.93
C THR A 47 -1.31 12.70 11.87
N ASP A 48 -0.25 13.31 11.32
CA ASP A 48 0.55 14.33 11.98
C ASP A 48 0.48 15.59 11.14
N MET A 49 0.07 16.72 11.74
CA MET A 49 0.05 18.04 11.14
C MET A 49 1.08 18.94 11.80
N TYR A 50 1.78 19.77 11.02
CA TYR A 50 2.90 20.60 11.44
C TYR A 50 2.51 22.07 11.56
N PHE A 51 2.97 22.71 12.63
CA PHE A 51 2.63 24.10 12.95
C PHE A 51 3.86 24.88 13.39
N ASP A 52 3.79 26.21 13.19
CA ASP A 52 4.76 27.15 13.77
C ASP A 52 4.50 27.38 15.27
N GLY A 53 5.34 28.22 15.91
CA GLY A 53 5.20 28.57 17.33
C GLY A 53 3.94 29.37 17.66
N LYS A 54 3.24 29.93 16.66
CA LYS A 54 1.99 30.67 16.80
C LYS A 54 0.75 29.81 16.54
N GLY A 55 0.95 28.55 16.15
CA GLY A 55 -0.15 27.62 15.86
C GLY A 55 -0.67 27.69 14.43
N ASN A 56 0.03 28.35 13.51
CA ASN A 56 -0.33 28.35 12.09
C ASN A 56 0.26 27.12 11.40
N PRO A 57 -0.46 26.48 10.47
CA PRO A 57 0.07 25.39 9.68
C PRO A 57 1.33 25.83 8.89
N ILE A 58 2.38 25.04 8.91
CA ILE A 58 3.64 25.32 8.21
C ILE A 58 3.97 24.22 7.20
N ALA A 59 4.36 24.63 5.99
CA ALA A 59 4.81 23.71 4.95
C ALA A 59 6.27 23.29 5.20
N LEU A 60 6.54 21.99 5.04
CA LEU A 60 7.89 21.43 5.07
C LEU A 60 8.48 21.36 3.65
N SER A 61 9.68 20.77 3.53
CA SER A 61 10.54 20.79 2.33
C SER A 61 9.88 20.31 1.03
N LYS A 62 8.89 19.42 1.10
CA LYS A 62 8.11 18.93 -0.05
C LYS A 62 6.77 19.68 -0.24
N GLY A 63 6.56 20.79 0.45
CA GLY A 63 5.33 21.56 0.43
C GLY A 63 4.19 20.95 1.27
N GLN A 64 4.44 19.86 1.98
CA GLN A 64 3.44 19.21 2.85
C GLN A 64 3.29 19.97 4.18
N TYR A 65 2.07 20.00 4.68
CA TYR A 65 1.70 20.53 6.00
C TYR A 65 1.47 19.43 7.04
N GLY A 66 1.54 18.18 6.62
CA GLY A 66 1.36 17.02 7.47
C GLY A 66 1.55 15.73 6.70
N ILE A 67 1.43 14.62 7.42
CA ILE A 67 1.42 13.27 6.85
C ILE A 67 0.22 12.49 7.37
N ARG A 68 -0.32 11.61 6.54
CA ARG A 68 -1.31 10.59 6.90
C ARG A 68 -0.67 9.23 6.75
N ARG A 69 -0.70 8.44 7.81
CA ARG A 69 -0.22 7.05 7.79
C ARG A 69 -1.32 6.14 7.26
N SER A 70 -0.98 5.32 6.29
CA SER A 70 -1.88 4.31 5.72
C SER A 70 -1.08 3.02 5.56
N GLY A 71 -1.12 2.15 6.57
CA GLY A 71 -0.23 1.00 6.69
C GLY A 71 1.24 1.45 6.74
N LYS A 72 2.08 0.92 5.84
CA LYS A 72 3.51 1.32 5.72
C LYS A 72 3.73 2.62 4.92
N ILE A 73 2.67 3.23 4.38
CA ILE A 73 2.75 4.38 3.47
C ILE A 73 2.45 5.67 4.23
N ASN A 74 3.20 6.72 3.95
CA ASN A 74 2.94 8.08 4.40
C ASN A 74 2.48 8.94 3.23
N LEU A 75 1.23 9.42 3.29
CA LEU A 75 0.66 10.33 2.32
C LEU A 75 0.85 11.78 2.79
N LEU A 76 1.29 12.65 1.90
CA LEU A 76 1.50 14.07 2.16
C LEU A 76 0.16 14.80 2.22
N LEU A 77 -0.01 15.68 3.20
CA LEU A 77 -1.23 16.45 3.43
C LEU A 77 -1.04 17.93 3.11
N ASP A 78 -2.08 18.56 2.60
CA ASP A 78 -2.19 20.01 2.45
C ASP A 78 -2.47 20.71 3.80
N LYS A 79 -2.55 22.05 3.78
CA LYS A 79 -2.83 22.87 4.97
C LYS A 79 -4.17 22.57 5.66
N ASN A 80 -5.12 21.96 4.93
CA ASN A 80 -6.45 21.62 5.44
C ASN A 80 -6.51 20.15 5.92
N GLY A 81 -5.40 19.39 5.81
CA GLY A 81 -5.35 17.97 6.17
C GLY A 81 -5.89 17.02 5.10
N HIS A 82 -6.11 17.50 3.86
CA HIS A 82 -6.47 16.66 2.74
C HIS A 82 -5.21 16.08 2.07
N ILE A 83 -5.35 14.92 1.44
CA ILE A 83 -4.26 14.28 0.69
C ILE A 83 -3.90 15.16 -0.51
N MET A 84 -2.65 15.58 -0.61
CA MET A 84 -2.15 16.39 -1.73
C MET A 84 -2.14 15.57 -3.03
N LEU A 85 -2.55 16.18 -4.13
CA LEU A 85 -2.34 15.63 -5.45
C LEU A 85 -0.90 15.96 -5.90
N CYS A 86 0.04 15.08 -5.59
CA CYS A 86 1.47 15.22 -5.95
C CYS A 86 2.05 13.87 -6.36
N VAL A 87 3.18 13.93 -7.06
CA VAL A 87 3.85 12.73 -7.59
C VAL A 87 4.19 11.74 -6.48
N ASP A 88 4.70 12.24 -5.34
CA ASP A 88 5.02 11.39 -4.18
C ASP A 88 3.81 10.61 -3.68
N ASN A 89 2.64 11.26 -3.55
CA ASN A 89 1.43 10.58 -3.12
C ASN A 89 0.90 9.60 -4.17
N ILE A 90 1.00 9.93 -5.45
CA ILE A 90 0.60 9.04 -6.54
C ILE A 90 1.48 7.80 -6.56
N LEU A 91 2.80 7.96 -6.45
CA LEU A 91 3.74 6.84 -6.42
C LEU A 91 3.61 6.00 -5.14
N ASN A 92 3.32 6.64 -4.01
CA ASN A 92 3.12 5.95 -2.74
C ASN A 92 1.72 5.33 -2.59
N SER A 93 0.74 5.73 -3.41
CA SER A 93 -0.58 5.08 -3.44
C SER A 93 -0.54 3.86 -4.33
N PHE A 94 0.21 2.86 -3.92
CA PHE A 94 0.40 1.61 -4.64
C PHE A 94 -0.90 0.97 -5.16
N PRO A 95 -2.00 0.85 -4.38
CA PRO A 95 -3.25 0.30 -4.90
C PRO A 95 -3.82 1.08 -6.09
N PHE A 96 -3.70 2.41 -6.08
CA PHE A 96 -4.18 3.24 -7.19
C PHE A 96 -3.38 2.99 -8.47
N MET A 97 -2.05 2.92 -8.38
CA MET A 97 -1.20 2.64 -9.54
C MET A 97 -1.44 1.24 -10.09
N VAL A 98 -1.59 0.23 -9.24
CA VAL A 98 -1.94 -1.13 -9.68
C VAL A 98 -3.27 -1.15 -10.44
N ILE A 99 -4.29 -0.41 -9.96
CA ILE A 99 -5.58 -0.30 -10.64
C ILE A 99 -5.42 0.36 -12.01
N VAL A 100 -4.74 1.50 -12.09
CA VAL A 100 -4.53 2.24 -13.34
C VAL A 100 -3.73 1.41 -14.35
N PHE A 101 -2.61 0.83 -13.94
CA PHE A 101 -1.82 -0.05 -14.79
C PHE A 101 -2.60 -1.29 -15.24
N GLY A 102 -3.40 -1.87 -14.35
CA GLY A 102 -4.26 -2.99 -14.67
C GLY A 102 -5.29 -2.65 -15.76
N ILE A 103 -5.97 -1.50 -15.64
CA ILE A 103 -6.94 -1.03 -16.67
C ILE A 103 -6.23 -0.83 -18.01
N ILE A 104 -5.09 -0.14 -18.01
CA ILE A 104 -4.29 0.11 -19.22
C ILE A 104 -3.84 -1.21 -19.85
N ALA A 105 -3.32 -2.14 -19.04
CA ALA A 105 -2.86 -3.45 -19.51
C ALA A 105 -4.00 -4.28 -20.12
N CYS A 106 -5.20 -4.31 -19.49
CA CYS A 106 -6.39 -4.94 -20.06
C CYS A 106 -6.79 -4.33 -21.39
N ALA A 107 -6.88 -3.00 -21.46
CA ALA A 107 -7.24 -2.29 -22.69
C ALA A 107 -6.23 -2.58 -23.82
N LEU A 108 -4.95 -2.49 -23.55
CA LEU A 108 -3.89 -2.79 -24.51
C LEU A 108 -3.89 -4.27 -24.93
N ALA A 109 -4.11 -5.20 -23.99
CA ALA A 109 -4.21 -6.63 -24.33
C ALA A 109 -5.36 -6.91 -25.31
N LEU A 110 -6.47 -6.17 -25.22
CA LEU A 110 -7.63 -6.33 -26.09
C LEU A 110 -7.48 -5.61 -27.43
N ILE A 111 -6.84 -4.46 -27.49
CA ILE A 111 -6.76 -3.59 -28.69
C ILE A 111 -5.57 -3.97 -29.57
N LEU A 112 -4.43 -4.34 -28.99
CA LEU A 112 -3.21 -4.60 -29.74
C LEU A 112 -3.31 -5.85 -30.64
N PRO A 113 -2.54 -5.91 -31.74
CA PRO A 113 -2.38 -7.14 -32.53
C PRO A 113 -1.90 -8.31 -31.65
N ARG A 114 -2.28 -9.55 -32.00
CA ARG A 114 -2.02 -10.75 -31.21
C ARG A 114 -0.56 -10.90 -30.75
N LYS A 115 0.40 -10.64 -31.66
CA LYS A 115 1.84 -10.72 -31.33
C LYS A 115 2.22 -9.72 -30.23
N SER A 116 1.76 -8.48 -30.33
CA SER A 116 2.03 -7.43 -29.33
C SER A 116 1.31 -7.72 -28.01
N SER A 117 0.10 -8.28 -28.07
CA SER A 117 -0.63 -8.71 -26.87
C SER A 117 0.11 -9.83 -26.13
N ILE A 118 0.73 -10.78 -26.83
CA ILE A 118 1.55 -11.83 -26.21
C ILE A 118 2.76 -11.21 -25.50
N ILE A 119 3.48 -10.30 -26.18
CA ILE A 119 4.64 -9.62 -25.58
C ILE A 119 4.22 -8.83 -24.34
N LEU A 120 3.11 -8.08 -24.41
CA LEU A 120 2.58 -7.34 -23.28
C LEU A 120 2.24 -8.27 -22.10
N THR A 121 1.57 -9.39 -22.36
CA THR A 121 1.22 -10.38 -21.33
C THR A 121 2.47 -10.96 -20.67
N THR A 122 3.52 -11.22 -21.44
CA THR A 122 4.81 -11.70 -20.91
C THR A 122 5.49 -10.64 -20.04
N ILE A 123 5.50 -9.38 -20.47
CA ILE A 123 6.03 -8.27 -19.67
C ILE A 123 5.22 -8.12 -18.38
N TYR A 124 3.90 -8.32 -18.45
CA TYR A 124 3.04 -8.23 -17.28
C TYR A 124 3.31 -9.33 -16.24
N ILE A 125 3.74 -10.53 -16.65
CA ILE A 125 4.23 -11.56 -15.72
C ILE A 125 5.43 -11.04 -14.93
N ILE A 126 6.40 -10.40 -15.59
CA ILE A 126 7.56 -9.79 -14.91
C ILE A 126 7.11 -8.76 -13.91
N PHE A 127 6.11 -7.93 -14.26
CA PHE A 127 5.52 -6.96 -13.34
C PHE A 127 4.86 -7.64 -12.13
N ILE A 128 4.12 -8.75 -12.31
CA ILE A 128 3.55 -9.51 -11.18
C ILE A 128 4.67 -9.99 -10.24
N PHE A 129 5.74 -10.59 -10.76
CA PHE A 129 6.87 -11.01 -9.93
C PHE A 129 7.53 -9.85 -9.19
N TYR A 130 7.72 -8.72 -9.86
CA TYR A 130 8.25 -7.51 -9.25
C TYR A 130 7.39 -7.06 -8.06
N GLU A 131 6.09 -6.94 -8.25
CA GLU A 131 5.14 -6.48 -7.23
C GLU A 131 5.01 -7.46 -6.05
N THR A 132 5.07 -8.75 -6.32
CA THR A 132 4.83 -9.77 -5.29
C THR A 132 6.08 -10.15 -4.51
N LEU A 133 7.29 -9.95 -5.07
CA LEU A 133 8.54 -10.38 -4.45
C LEU A 133 9.45 -9.23 -3.99
N MET A 134 9.54 -8.12 -4.76
CA MET A 134 10.58 -7.11 -4.53
C MET A 134 10.33 -6.19 -3.32
N PHE A 135 9.08 -6.02 -2.90
CA PHE A 135 8.74 -5.13 -1.79
C PHE A 135 8.47 -5.83 -0.46
N ARG A 136 8.79 -7.13 -0.38
CA ARG A 136 8.63 -7.90 0.85
C ARG A 136 9.92 -7.88 1.67
N GLU A 137 9.77 -7.74 2.98
CA GLU A 137 10.90 -7.82 3.92
C GLU A 137 11.19 -9.28 4.26
N VAL A 138 12.48 -9.63 4.27
CA VAL A 138 12.93 -10.96 4.70
C VAL A 138 12.72 -11.10 6.21
N GLY A 139 12.16 -12.21 6.68
CA GLY A 139 12.04 -12.48 8.12
C GLY A 139 10.93 -13.45 8.52
N ASP A 140 10.05 -13.85 7.61
CA ASP A 140 8.97 -14.80 7.93
C ASP A 140 8.88 -15.91 6.88
N SER A 141 8.76 -17.17 7.34
CA SER A 141 8.63 -18.36 6.50
C SER A 141 7.52 -19.26 7.04
N ARG A 142 6.35 -18.70 7.28
CA ARG A 142 5.18 -19.44 7.74
C ARG A 142 4.27 -19.80 6.56
N THR A 143 3.39 -20.75 6.79
CA THR A 143 2.36 -21.15 5.84
C THR A 143 0.98 -21.03 6.48
N ASN A 144 -0.01 -20.61 5.71
CA ASN A 144 -1.41 -20.61 6.10
C ASN A 144 -2.24 -21.29 5.00
N PHE A 145 -2.65 -22.53 5.24
CA PHE A 145 -3.45 -23.32 4.30
C PHE A 145 -4.96 -23.23 4.55
N VAL A 146 -5.40 -22.33 5.45
CA VAL A 146 -6.82 -22.15 5.74
C VAL A 146 -7.42 -21.19 4.71
N LEU A 147 -8.35 -21.71 3.89
CA LEU A 147 -9.08 -20.90 2.92
C LEU A 147 -10.08 -19.98 3.63
N PHE A 148 -10.13 -18.72 3.16
CA PHE A 148 -10.95 -17.65 3.77
C PHE A 148 -10.58 -17.33 5.23
N SER A 149 -9.30 -17.48 5.58
CA SER A 149 -8.80 -17.16 6.93
C SER A 149 -9.04 -15.70 7.33
N TYR A 150 -9.23 -14.83 6.35
CA TYR A 150 -9.51 -13.39 6.53
C TYR A 150 -11.01 -13.06 6.70
N ALA A 151 -11.94 -14.01 6.53
CA ALA A 151 -13.37 -13.73 6.39
C ALA A 151 -13.94 -12.87 7.53
N ASP A 152 -13.61 -13.19 8.79
CA ASP A 152 -14.06 -12.45 9.97
C ASP A 152 -13.55 -11.00 10.04
N LYS A 153 -12.41 -10.73 9.42
CA LYS A 153 -11.71 -9.44 9.44
C LYS A 153 -11.96 -8.62 8.18
N PHE A 154 -12.40 -9.23 7.08
CA PHE A 154 -12.56 -8.60 5.78
C PHE A 154 -13.39 -7.30 5.83
N PHE A 155 -14.52 -7.32 6.56
CA PHE A 155 -15.36 -6.12 6.69
C PHE A 155 -14.90 -5.15 7.78
N LYS A 156 -14.04 -5.58 8.69
CA LYS A 156 -13.57 -4.79 9.83
C LYS A 156 -12.23 -4.10 9.59
N ASP A 157 -11.34 -4.76 8.83
CA ASP A 157 -9.97 -4.30 8.60
C ASP A 157 -9.78 -3.88 7.13
N GLN A 158 -9.49 -2.60 6.93
CA GLN A 158 -9.26 -2.04 5.60
C GLN A 158 -8.00 -2.62 4.94
N SER A 159 -6.96 -2.95 5.70
CA SER A 159 -5.69 -3.44 5.13
C SER A 159 -5.87 -4.85 4.56
N ILE A 160 -6.60 -5.71 5.26
CA ILE A 160 -6.93 -7.06 4.79
C ILE A 160 -7.79 -6.98 3.53
N ARG A 161 -8.84 -6.16 3.54
CA ARG A 161 -9.71 -5.96 2.37
C ARG A 161 -8.93 -5.48 1.14
N VAL A 162 -8.04 -4.51 1.32
CA VAL A 162 -7.19 -3.99 0.24
C VAL A 162 -6.25 -5.09 -0.26
N GLY A 163 -5.64 -5.88 0.62
CA GLY A 163 -4.76 -7.00 0.24
C GLY A 163 -5.48 -8.02 -0.64
N VAL A 164 -6.65 -8.51 -0.20
CA VAL A 164 -7.45 -9.48 -0.95
C VAL A 164 -7.87 -8.94 -2.32
N ILE A 165 -8.35 -7.69 -2.38
CA ILE A 165 -8.76 -7.07 -3.65
C ILE A 165 -7.57 -6.89 -4.58
N ASN A 166 -6.41 -6.50 -4.06
CA ASN A 166 -5.19 -6.33 -4.85
C ASN A 166 -4.71 -7.65 -5.46
N ASN A 167 -4.76 -8.75 -4.73
CA ASN A 167 -4.39 -10.07 -5.26
C ASN A 167 -5.26 -10.44 -6.45
N ILE A 168 -6.58 -10.31 -6.32
CA ILE A 168 -7.51 -10.55 -7.44
C ILE A 168 -7.22 -9.58 -8.60
N TRP A 169 -7.11 -8.28 -8.32
CA TRP A 169 -6.94 -7.25 -9.33
C TRP A 169 -5.62 -7.38 -10.11
N LEU A 170 -4.54 -7.74 -9.44
CA LEU A 170 -3.21 -7.90 -10.05
C LEU A 170 -3.22 -8.97 -11.16
N PHE A 171 -4.05 -10.01 -11.04
CA PHE A 171 -4.10 -11.10 -12.02
C PHE A 171 -5.11 -10.89 -13.15
N ILE A 172 -6.07 -9.96 -13.05
CA ILE A 172 -7.08 -9.70 -14.10
C ILE A 172 -6.45 -9.36 -15.46
N PRO A 173 -5.46 -8.45 -15.58
CA PRO A 173 -4.83 -8.15 -16.87
C PRO A 173 -4.07 -9.35 -17.45
N PHE A 174 -3.46 -10.16 -16.60
CA PHE A 174 -2.80 -11.38 -17.00
C PHE A 174 -3.80 -12.38 -17.59
N GLY A 175 -4.91 -12.66 -16.89
CA GLY A 175 -5.99 -13.52 -17.38
C GLY A 175 -6.61 -13.01 -18.67
N THR A 176 -6.84 -11.70 -18.78
CA THR A 176 -7.32 -11.06 -20.01
C THR A 176 -6.39 -11.33 -21.21
N GLY A 177 -5.08 -11.16 -21.00
CA GLY A 177 -4.08 -11.46 -22.03
C GLY A 177 -4.00 -12.95 -22.40
N LEU A 178 -4.06 -13.83 -21.39
CA LEU A 178 -4.07 -15.28 -21.61
C LEU A 178 -5.31 -15.73 -22.40
N TYR A 179 -6.51 -15.32 -21.97
CA TYR A 179 -7.76 -15.67 -22.62
C TYR A 179 -7.78 -15.27 -24.08
N ARG A 180 -7.37 -14.02 -24.40
CA ARG A 180 -7.28 -13.54 -25.77
C ARG A 180 -6.35 -14.39 -26.65
N ASN A 181 -5.24 -14.85 -26.11
CA ASN A 181 -4.19 -15.51 -26.88
C ASN A 181 -4.34 -17.02 -26.98
N ILE A 182 -4.89 -17.69 -25.95
CA ILE A 182 -4.93 -19.15 -25.86
C ILE A 182 -6.32 -19.73 -26.12
N GLN A 183 -7.40 -19.10 -25.66
CA GLN A 183 -8.82 -19.50 -25.88
C GLN A 183 -9.13 -20.99 -25.55
N LYS A 184 -8.45 -21.57 -24.58
CA LYS A 184 -8.67 -22.95 -24.14
C LYS A 184 -9.02 -23.00 -22.66
N LYS A 185 -9.90 -23.91 -22.24
CA LYS A 185 -10.38 -24.00 -20.84
C LYS A 185 -9.24 -24.25 -19.83
N TRP A 186 -8.22 -25.00 -20.20
CA TRP A 186 -7.07 -25.25 -19.32
C TRP A 186 -6.23 -24.02 -19.02
N VAL A 187 -6.46 -22.91 -19.72
CA VAL A 187 -5.77 -21.62 -19.44
C VAL A 187 -5.96 -21.16 -18.00
N LEU A 188 -7.05 -21.56 -17.34
CA LEU A 188 -7.31 -21.27 -15.92
C LEU A 188 -6.28 -21.91 -14.97
N LEU A 189 -5.55 -22.95 -15.41
CA LEU A 189 -4.48 -23.51 -14.61
C LEU A 189 -3.23 -22.66 -14.57
N ILE A 190 -3.03 -21.77 -15.54
CA ILE A 190 -1.82 -20.94 -15.61
C ILE A 190 -1.74 -19.93 -14.47
N PRO A 191 -2.78 -19.14 -14.17
CA PRO A 191 -2.79 -18.26 -13.00
C PRO A 191 -2.60 -19.02 -11.68
N PHE A 192 -3.23 -20.19 -11.52
CA PHE A 192 -3.05 -21.05 -10.36
C PHE A 192 -1.58 -21.48 -10.18
N LEU A 193 -0.95 -22.01 -11.24
CA LEU A 193 0.44 -22.46 -11.19
C LEU A 193 1.41 -21.30 -10.95
N LEU A 194 1.17 -20.16 -11.59
CA LEU A 194 1.98 -18.96 -11.38
C LEU A 194 1.87 -18.46 -9.94
N SER A 195 0.66 -18.40 -9.39
CA SER A 195 0.44 -17.96 -8.01
C SER A 195 1.06 -18.96 -7.01
N ALA A 196 0.90 -20.27 -7.22
CA ALA A 196 1.53 -21.27 -6.38
C ALA A 196 3.07 -21.17 -6.42
N ALA A 197 3.66 -20.86 -7.58
CA ALA A 197 5.09 -20.62 -7.70
C ALA A 197 5.54 -19.37 -6.93
N ILE A 198 4.76 -18.29 -6.97
CA ILE A 198 5.02 -17.06 -6.21
C ILE A 198 5.01 -17.37 -4.71
N GLU A 199 3.96 -17.99 -4.20
CA GLU A 199 3.82 -18.31 -2.77
C GLU A 199 4.93 -19.26 -2.29
N THR A 200 5.29 -20.24 -3.12
CA THR A 200 6.42 -21.14 -2.84
C THR A 200 7.73 -20.36 -2.77
N THR A 201 7.95 -19.43 -3.69
CA THR A 201 9.16 -18.59 -3.70
C THR A 201 9.21 -17.70 -2.46
N GLN A 202 8.11 -17.09 -2.07
CA GLN A 202 8.02 -16.28 -0.85
C GLN A 202 8.36 -17.09 0.40
N TYR A 203 7.82 -18.30 0.50
CA TYR A 203 8.13 -19.21 1.60
C TYR A 203 9.62 -19.59 1.67
N ILE A 204 10.20 -20.01 0.54
CA ILE A 204 11.61 -20.43 0.47
C ILE A 204 12.56 -19.27 0.79
N MET A 205 12.24 -18.08 0.31
CA MET A 205 13.06 -16.88 0.49
C MET A 205 12.78 -16.14 1.81
N GLY A 206 11.82 -16.59 2.62
CA GLY A 206 11.45 -15.93 3.87
C GLY A 206 10.83 -14.55 3.68
N LEU A 207 10.10 -14.35 2.59
CA LEU A 207 9.51 -13.06 2.20
C LEU A 207 8.09 -12.84 2.75
N GLY A 208 7.61 -13.69 3.62
CA GLY A 208 6.30 -13.58 4.22
C GLY A 208 5.62 -14.92 4.49
N ILE A 209 4.32 -14.85 4.73
CA ILE A 209 3.48 -16.02 4.95
C ILE A 209 2.97 -16.49 3.59
N ALA A 210 3.20 -17.74 3.23
CA ALA A 210 2.59 -18.34 2.05
C ALA A 210 1.13 -18.70 2.36
N GLU A 211 0.20 -18.04 1.69
CA GLU A 211 -1.22 -18.12 2.00
C GLU A 211 -2.02 -18.78 0.86
N PHE A 212 -2.84 -19.78 1.21
CA PHE A 212 -3.73 -20.40 0.24
C PHE A 212 -4.80 -19.42 -0.26
N ASP A 213 -5.17 -18.45 0.57
CA ASP A 213 -6.07 -17.36 0.20
C ASP A 213 -5.51 -16.50 -0.94
N ASP A 214 -4.21 -16.26 -0.97
CA ASP A 214 -3.55 -15.49 -2.03
C ASP A 214 -3.52 -16.29 -3.34
N ILE A 215 -3.24 -17.61 -3.27
CA ILE A 215 -3.34 -18.50 -4.44
C ILE A 215 -4.74 -18.49 -5.01
N PHE A 216 -5.75 -18.56 -4.14
CA PHE A 216 -7.17 -18.54 -4.55
C PHE A 216 -7.53 -17.19 -5.19
N GLY A 217 -7.23 -16.07 -4.53
CA GLY A 217 -7.52 -14.72 -5.02
C GLY A 217 -6.88 -14.44 -6.37
N ASN A 218 -5.59 -14.75 -6.52
CA ASN A 218 -4.84 -14.61 -7.75
C ASN A 218 -5.40 -15.48 -8.89
N THR A 219 -5.84 -16.71 -8.57
CA THR A 219 -6.45 -17.62 -9.55
C THR A 219 -7.81 -17.11 -10.02
N VAL A 220 -8.63 -16.54 -9.11
CA VAL A 220 -9.94 -15.96 -9.45
C VAL A 220 -9.76 -14.70 -10.32
N GLY A 221 -8.71 -13.92 -10.09
CA GLY A 221 -8.38 -12.74 -10.92
C GLY A 221 -7.91 -13.10 -12.34
N GLY A 222 -7.23 -14.22 -12.50
CA GLY A 222 -6.61 -14.67 -13.76
C GLY A 222 -7.44 -15.65 -14.55
#